data_f6985cb184e292ff486386358a36239f
#
_entry.id   f6985cb184e292ff486386358a36239f
#
_cell.length_a   1.000
_cell.length_b   1.000
_cell.length_c   1.000
_cell.angle_alpha   90.00
_cell.angle_beta   90.00
_cell.angle_gamma   90.00
#
_symmetry.space_group_name_H-M   'P 1'
#
loop_
_entity.id
_entity.type
_entity.pdbx_description
1 polymer ?
#
loop_
_entity_poly.entity_id
_entity_poly.type
_entity_poly.pdbx_seq_one_letter_code
_entity_poly.pdbx_strand_id
1 'polypeptide(L)'
;MSNSLEPVLWVEENILMTLDLQNKAKEYGLDLRTYNCWDDAISALKSDFDEWSAIILQPKSKVHHGSYRNIKQFLPQAFADISVICSLKGRRLPWYLLTESNPDEFKDMILESRKDFDEDWPQGYYDIQDEEQVKYLFTRIKQYTQLAERHQVRTGQYKNVYDALNYLEYHNLDSKVRGLLEDMLVSLSFGSSTQSDIGDIRVILEYIFHSMVKNGVLPNNLTNVMGKLNVNACSRILSGKETTNNGITYNCRINIMSQVMSGNIYSMLSVSKAEHHANTEEDGQELEIYLNSVRTKNLMHSYAIQLCDVLIWYYRLLKEVENMPNGVMPVWWTETQV
;
A
#
# COMPACT_ATOMS: atom_id res chain seq x y z
N MET A 1 6.46 12.72 -16.20
CA MET A 1 6.07 11.40 -15.67
C MET A 1 5.07 10.82 -16.65
N SER A 2 5.38 9.73 -17.36
CA SER A 2 4.40 9.06 -18.19
C SER A 2 3.40 8.38 -17.24
N ASN A 3 2.17 8.89 -17.15
CA ASN A 3 1.09 8.14 -16.53
C ASN A 3 0.93 6.86 -17.36
N SER A 4 1.44 5.73 -16.87
CA SER A 4 1.12 4.44 -17.44
C SER A 4 -0.37 4.22 -17.26
N LEU A 5 -1.07 3.92 -18.37
CA LEU A 5 -2.48 3.57 -18.32
C LEU A 5 -2.64 2.22 -17.64
N GLU A 6 -3.67 2.05 -16.82
CA GLU A 6 -3.98 0.78 -16.14
C GLU A 6 -4.68 -0.17 -17.11
N PRO A 7 -4.11 -1.36 -17.43
CA PRO A 7 -4.71 -2.30 -18.36
C PRO A 7 -5.99 -2.93 -17.81
N VAL A 8 -7.06 -2.87 -18.56
CA VAL A 8 -8.36 -3.47 -18.26
C VAL A 8 -8.72 -4.45 -19.38
N LEU A 9 -8.94 -5.71 -19.03
CA LEU A 9 -9.37 -6.72 -19.97
C LEU A 9 -10.86 -6.53 -20.27
N TRP A 10 -11.23 -6.43 -21.54
CA TRP A 10 -12.63 -6.27 -21.95
C TRP A 10 -13.04 -7.29 -23.00
N VAL A 11 -14.06 -8.11 -22.68
CA VAL A 11 -14.61 -9.09 -23.63
C VAL A 11 -15.76 -8.46 -24.38
N GLU A 12 -15.52 -8.08 -25.63
CA GLU A 12 -16.47 -7.42 -26.53
C GLU A 12 -16.03 -7.61 -27.99
N GLU A 13 -16.95 -7.99 -28.86
CA GLU A 13 -16.66 -8.20 -30.27
C GLU A 13 -17.10 -7.05 -31.21
N ASN A 14 -17.86 -6.07 -30.71
CA ASN A 14 -18.30 -4.93 -31.49
C ASN A 14 -17.24 -3.83 -31.58
N ILE A 15 -16.42 -3.87 -32.62
CA ILE A 15 -15.29 -2.95 -32.83
C ILE A 15 -15.72 -1.47 -32.87
N LEU A 16 -16.90 -1.15 -33.36
CA LEU A 16 -17.32 0.26 -33.46
C LEU A 16 -17.61 0.88 -32.10
N MET A 17 -18.17 0.12 -31.17
CA MET A 17 -18.41 0.57 -29.80
C MET A 17 -17.12 0.64 -28.99
N THR A 18 -16.15 -0.23 -29.28
CA THR A 18 -14.92 -0.32 -28.49
C THR A 18 -14.04 0.91 -28.62
N LEU A 19 -13.93 1.51 -29.82
CA LEU A 19 -13.03 2.65 -30.05
C LEU A 19 -13.43 3.92 -29.27
N ASP A 20 -14.72 4.23 -29.19
CA ASP A 20 -15.20 5.39 -28.43
C ASP A 20 -14.96 5.20 -26.92
N LEU A 21 -15.29 4.05 -26.39
CA LEU A 21 -15.11 3.72 -24.99
C LEU A 21 -13.64 3.58 -24.59
N GLN A 22 -12.77 3.06 -25.46
CA GLN A 22 -11.33 3.04 -25.24
C GLN A 22 -10.76 4.47 -25.12
N ASN A 23 -11.22 5.39 -25.95
CA ASN A 23 -10.79 6.79 -25.86
C ASN A 23 -11.28 7.46 -24.59
N LYS A 24 -12.55 7.27 -24.21
CA LYS A 24 -13.09 7.75 -22.94
C LYS A 24 -12.34 7.16 -21.73
N ALA A 25 -12.04 5.87 -21.74
CA ALA A 25 -11.32 5.21 -20.65
C ALA A 25 -9.92 5.79 -20.41
N LYS A 26 -9.23 6.21 -21.49
CA LYS A 26 -7.90 6.87 -21.38
C LYS A 26 -7.95 8.18 -20.59
N GLU A 27 -9.07 8.91 -20.63
CA GLU A 27 -9.26 10.14 -19.82
C GLU A 27 -9.25 9.81 -18.31
N TYR A 28 -9.63 8.57 -17.96
CA TYR A 28 -9.60 8.05 -16.58
C TYR A 28 -8.30 7.31 -16.26
N GLY A 29 -7.34 7.26 -17.17
CA GLY A 29 -6.07 6.56 -16.98
C GLY A 29 -6.18 5.05 -17.19
N LEU A 30 -7.18 4.55 -17.91
CA LEU A 30 -7.41 3.13 -18.20
C LEU A 30 -7.06 2.78 -19.65
N ASP A 31 -6.48 1.59 -19.88
CA ASP A 31 -6.20 1.01 -21.19
C ASP A 31 -7.12 -0.19 -21.41
N LEU A 32 -8.27 0.01 -22.08
CA LEU A 32 -9.20 -1.09 -22.39
C LEU A 32 -8.66 -1.93 -23.53
N ARG A 33 -8.22 -3.15 -23.22
CA ARG A 33 -7.77 -4.15 -24.20
C ARG A 33 -8.88 -5.13 -24.50
N THR A 34 -9.39 -5.11 -25.73
CA THR A 34 -10.57 -5.88 -26.14
C THR A 34 -10.23 -7.25 -26.69
N TYR A 35 -11.09 -8.23 -26.36
CA TYR A 35 -11.02 -9.62 -26.81
C TYR A 35 -12.37 -10.06 -27.38
N ASN A 36 -12.34 -10.73 -28.53
CA ASN A 36 -13.55 -11.09 -29.26
C ASN A 36 -14.29 -12.31 -28.69
N CYS A 37 -13.63 -13.09 -27.85
CA CYS A 37 -14.21 -14.25 -27.16
C CYS A 37 -13.49 -14.52 -25.83
N TRP A 38 -14.08 -15.39 -25.00
CA TRP A 38 -13.52 -15.72 -23.69
C TRP A 38 -12.20 -16.48 -23.77
N ASP A 39 -12.04 -17.38 -24.74
CA ASP A 39 -10.80 -18.17 -24.89
C ASP A 39 -9.56 -17.27 -25.08
N ASP A 40 -9.68 -16.22 -25.88
CA ASP A 40 -8.58 -15.26 -26.08
C ASP A 40 -8.33 -14.44 -24.80
N ALA A 41 -9.42 -13.99 -24.18
CA ALA A 41 -9.37 -13.20 -22.96
C ALA A 41 -8.73 -13.97 -21.79
N ILE A 42 -9.14 -15.24 -21.57
CA ILE A 42 -8.58 -16.08 -20.51
C ILE A 42 -7.14 -16.47 -20.78
N SER A 43 -6.75 -16.62 -22.04
CA SER A 43 -5.36 -16.87 -22.41
C SER A 43 -4.47 -15.69 -22.08
N ALA A 44 -4.90 -14.45 -22.38
CA ALA A 44 -4.22 -13.23 -21.99
C ALA A 44 -4.19 -13.06 -20.47
N LEU A 45 -5.31 -13.37 -19.78
CA LEU A 45 -5.39 -13.30 -18.33
C LEU A 45 -4.41 -14.28 -17.64
N LYS A 46 -4.22 -15.47 -18.19
CA LYS A 46 -3.29 -16.47 -17.65
C LYS A 46 -1.83 -16.13 -17.88
N SER A 47 -1.49 -15.53 -19.05
CA SER A 47 -0.11 -15.19 -19.39
C SER A 47 0.42 -14.04 -18.54
N ASP A 48 -0.39 -13.00 -18.35
CA ASP A 48 0.05 -11.73 -17.77
C ASP A 48 -0.89 -11.24 -16.66
N PHE A 49 -1.29 -12.15 -15.76
CA PHE A 49 -2.30 -11.87 -14.72
C PHE A 49 -2.02 -10.61 -13.90
N ASP A 50 -0.76 -10.37 -13.58
CA ASP A 50 -0.35 -9.27 -12.70
C ASP A 50 -0.43 -7.90 -13.37
N GLU A 51 -0.52 -7.84 -14.70
CA GLU A 51 -0.73 -6.58 -15.43
C GLU A 51 -2.16 -6.06 -15.34
N TRP A 52 -3.15 -6.94 -15.16
CA TRP A 52 -4.56 -6.56 -15.27
C TRP A 52 -5.08 -5.88 -14.00
N SER A 53 -5.75 -4.74 -14.16
CA SER A 53 -6.39 -3.99 -13.09
C SER A 53 -7.86 -4.39 -12.86
N ALA A 54 -8.55 -4.80 -13.93
CA ALA A 54 -9.95 -5.24 -13.88
C ALA A 54 -10.33 -6.06 -15.12
N ILE A 55 -11.51 -6.70 -15.07
CA ILE A 55 -12.14 -7.37 -16.17
C ILE A 55 -13.51 -6.75 -16.44
N ILE A 56 -13.80 -6.40 -17.69
CA ILE A 56 -15.13 -5.99 -18.15
C ILE A 56 -15.68 -7.12 -19.04
N LEU A 57 -16.88 -7.59 -18.75
CA LEU A 57 -17.56 -8.65 -19.48
C LEU A 57 -18.83 -8.11 -20.14
N GLN A 58 -18.96 -8.31 -21.43
CA GLN A 58 -20.26 -8.19 -22.11
C GLN A 58 -21.02 -9.52 -21.94
N PRO A 59 -22.19 -9.53 -21.26
CA PRO A 59 -22.89 -10.78 -20.92
C PRO A 59 -23.22 -11.68 -22.10
N LYS A 60 -23.47 -11.11 -23.28
CA LYS A 60 -23.79 -11.86 -24.52
C LYS A 60 -22.56 -12.12 -25.38
N SER A 61 -21.39 -12.30 -24.80
CA SER A 61 -20.17 -12.65 -25.53
C SER A 61 -20.09 -14.14 -25.89
N LYS A 62 -19.14 -14.47 -26.75
CA LYS A 62 -18.84 -15.86 -27.15
C LYS A 62 -17.82 -16.48 -26.18
N VAL A 63 -17.97 -17.76 -25.92
CA VAL A 63 -16.94 -18.56 -25.22
C VAL A 63 -15.76 -18.82 -26.14
N HIS A 64 -16.04 -19.39 -27.35
CA HIS A 64 -15.04 -19.77 -28.34
C HIS A 64 -15.25 -19.07 -29.67
N HIS A 65 -14.21 -18.99 -30.48
CA HIS A 65 -14.36 -18.60 -31.88
C HIS A 65 -15.39 -19.47 -32.61
N GLY A 66 -16.37 -18.83 -33.27
CA GLY A 66 -17.44 -19.53 -34.01
C GLY A 66 -18.59 -20.06 -33.15
N SER A 67 -18.55 -19.95 -31.81
CA SER A 67 -19.70 -20.29 -30.97
C SER A 67 -20.79 -19.21 -31.03
N TYR A 68 -22.03 -19.61 -30.65
CA TYR A 68 -23.13 -18.67 -30.53
C TYR A 68 -23.01 -17.86 -29.25
N ARG A 69 -23.50 -16.61 -29.27
CA ARG A 69 -23.64 -15.78 -28.09
C ARG A 69 -24.67 -16.38 -27.14
N ASN A 70 -24.29 -16.76 -25.94
CA ASN A 70 -25.17 -17.35 -24.95
C ASN A 70 -24.79 -16.96 -23.53
N ILE A 71 -25.60 -16.11 -22.90
CA ILE A 71 -25.39 -15.64 -21.50
C ILE A 71 -25.26 -16.81 -20.55
N LYS A 72 -26.16 -17.83 -20.66
CA LYS A 72 -26.19 -18.97 -19.73
C LYS A 72 -24.97 -19.87 -19.82
N GLN A 73 -24.21 -19.77 -20.88
CA GLN A 73 -22.96 -20.51 -21.06
C GLN A 73 -21.75 -19.64 -20.74
N PHE A 74 -21.74 -18.39 -21.22
CA PHE A 74 -20.60 -17.50 -21.12
C PHE A 74 -20.34 -17.04 -19.69
N LEU A 75 -21.32 -16.42 -19.01
CA LEU A 75 -21.08 -15.83 -17.69
C LEU A 75 -20.68 -16.85 -16.60
N PRO A 76 -21.35 -18.03 -16.47
CA PRO A 76 -20.91 -19.03 -15.49
C PRO A 76 -19.49 -19.52 -15.76
N GLN A 77 -19.12 -19.72 -17.03
CA GLN A 77 -17.76 -20.13 -17.40
C GLN A 77 -16.74 -19.04 -17.03
N ALA A 78 -17.01 -17.79 -17.40
CA ALA A 78 -16.12 -16.67 -17.11
C ALA A 78 -15.92 -16.48 -15.59
N PHE A 79 -17.00 -16.53 -14.80
CA PHE A 79 -16.91 -16.40 -13.34
C PHE A 79 -16.13 -17.55 -12.70
N ALA A 80 -16.36 -18.79 -13.12
CA ALA A 80 -15.62 -19.95 -12.61
C ALA A 80 -14.12 -19.82 -12.91
N ASP A 81 -13.77 -19.48 -14.14
CA ASP A 81 -12.38 -19.33 -14.57
C ASP A 81 -11.67 -18.18 -13.85
N ILE A 82 -12.33 -17.01 -13.69
CA ILE A 82 -11.79 -15.88 -12.92
C ILE A 82 -11.53 -16.29 -11.47
N SER A 83 -12.50 -16.96 -10.83
CA SER A 83 -12.38 -17.40 -9.44
C SER A 83 -11.19 -18.35 -9.26
N VAL A 84 -11.03 -19.33 -10.13
CA VAL A 84 -9.92 -20.28 -10.11
C VAL A 84 -8.58 -19.58 -10.29
N ILE A 85 -8.45 -18.68 -11.28
CA ILE A 85 -7.20 -17.96 -11.53
C ILE A 85 -6.85 -17.05 -10.37
N CYS A 86 -7.80 -16.28 -9.85
CA CYS A 86 -7.61 -15.41 -8.69
C CYS A 86 -7.14 -16.22 -7.46
N SER A 87 -7.74 -17.38 -7.22
CA SER A 87 -7.34 -18.28 -6.14
C SER A 87 -5.92 -18.81 -6.30
N LEU A 88 -5.55 -19.26 -7.50
CA LEU A 88 -4.20 -19.75 -7.80
C LEU A 88 -3.11 -18.68 -7.69
N LYS A 89 -3.44 -17.44 -8.06
CA LYS A 89 -2.50 -16.30 -8.03
C LYS A 89 -2.47 -15.58 -6.69
N GLY A 90 -3.40 -15.89 -5.77
CA GLY A 90 -3.49 -15.22 -4.47
C GLY A 90 -3.86 -13.74 -4.54
N ARG A 91 -4.35 -13.29 -5.70
CA ARG A 91 -4.77 -11.91 -5.96
C ARG A 91 -6.19 -11.89 -6.51
N ARG A 92 -7.03 -11.03 -5.96
CA ARG A 92 -8.39 -10.80 -6.48
C ARG A 92 -8.35 -9.77 -7.59
N LEU A 93 -9.06 -10.06 -8.69
CA LEU A 93 -9.22 -9.16 -9.82
C LEU A 93 -10.70 -8.80 -9.96
N PRO A 94 -11.09 -7.52 -9.86
CA PRO A 94 -12.49 -7.12 -9.95
C PRO A 94 -13.03 -7.37 -11.36
N TRP A 95 -14.28 -7.77 -11.45
CA TRP A 95 -14.98 -7.90 -12.72
C TRP A 95 -16.29 -7.11 -12.71
N TYR A 96 -16.66 -6.62 -13.87
CA TYR A 96 -17.85 -5.79 -14.08
C TYR A 96 -18.58 -6.24 -15.33
N LEU A 97 -19.89 -6.06 -15.34
CA LEU A 97 -20.71 -6.29 -16.54
C LEU A 97 -21.04 -4.94 -17.20
N LEU A 98 -20.68 -4.80 -18.46
CA LEU A 98 -21.03 -3.63 -19.28
C LEU A 98 -21.90 -4.10 -20.44
N THR A 99 -23.15 -3.65 -20.52
CA THR A 99 -24.17 -4.26 -21.38
C THR A 99 -25.29 -3.31 -21.77
N GLU A 100 -25.90 -3.54 -22.93
CA GLU A 100 -27.18 -2.96 -23.34
C GLU A 100 -28.37 -3.82 -22.90
N SER A 101 -28.15 -4.97 -22.29
CA SER A 101 -29.18 -5.94 -21.96
C SER A 101 -29.84 -5.60 -20.62
N ASN A 102 -31.13 -5.97 -20.48
CA ASN A 102 -31.83 -5.84 -19.21
C ASN A 102 -31.13 -6.68 -18.13
N PRO A 103 -30.77 -6.06 -16.96
CA PRO A 103 -30.11 -6.75 -15.86
C PRO A 103 -30.87 -7.96 -15.31
N ASP A 104 -32.20 -7.99 -15.41
CA ASP A 104 -33.02 -9.09 -14.91
C ASP A 104 -32.71 -10.43 -15.61
N GLU A 105 -32.12 -10.39 -16.84
CA GLU A 105 -31.73 -11.61 -17.57
C GLU A 105 -30.58 -12.38 -16.90
N PHE A 106 -29.77 -11.72 -16.07
CA PHE A 106 -28.56 -12.32 -15.44
C PHE A 106 -28.39 -12.01 -13.95
N LYS A 107 -29.39 -11.40 -13.32
CA LYS A 107 -29.37 -11.00 -11.89
C LYS A 107 -29.08 -12.18 -10.96
N ASP A 108 -29.74 -13.32 -11.20
CA ASP A 108 -29.55 -14.51 -10.36
C ASP A 108 -28.13 -15.08 -10.50
N MET A 109 -27.55 -15.06 -11.71
CA MET A 109 -26.18 -15.50 -11.95
C MET A 109 -25.15 -14.61 -11.24
N ILE A 110 -25.40 -13.28 -11.21
CA ILE A 110 -24.55 -12.36 -10.45
C ILE A 110 -24.66 -12.64 -8.96
N LEU A 111 -25.87 -12.83 -8.42
CA LEU A 111 -26.08 -13.11 -7.01
C LEU A 111 -25.44 -14.45 -6.60
N GLU A 112 -25.46 -15.45 -7.45
CA GLU A 112 -24.80 -16.72 -7.19
C GLU A 112 -23.28 -16.62 -7.19
N SER A 113 -22.71 -15.88 -8.14
CA SER A 113 -21.26 -15.64 -8.23
C SER A 113 -20.70 -14.76 -7.09
N ARG A 114 -21.56 -13.93 -6.46
CA ARG A 114 -21.19 -13.09 -5.32
C ARG A 114 -21.02 -13.85 -4.01
N LYS A 115 -21.54 -15.04 -3.86
CA LYS A 115 -21.45 -15.82 -2.61
C LYS A 115 -20.00 -16.12 -2.20
N ASP A 116 -19.08 -16.11 -3.15
CA ASP A 116 -17.65 -16.38 -2.94
C ASP A 116 -16.82 -15.10 -2.71
N PHE A 117 -17.45 -13.92 -2.67
CA PHE A 117 -16.77 -12.64 -2.53
C PHE A 117 -17.32 -11.85 -1.34
N ASP A 118 -16.46 -11.09 -0.66
CA ASP A 118 -16.85 -10.21 0.44
C ASP A 118 -17.87 -9.14 -0.03
N GLU A 119 -18.75 -8.69 0.89
CA GLU A 119 -19.80 -7.70 0.60
C GLU A 119 -19.26 -6.38 0.02
N ASP A 120 -18.02 -6.03 0.34
CA ASP A 120 -17.34 -4.80 -0.13
C ASP A 120 -16.76 -4.92 -1.55
N TRP A 121 -16.89 -6.09 -2.20
CA TRP A 121 -16.34 -6.29 -3.55
C TRP A 121 -17.20 -5.55 -4.59
N PRO A 122 -16.65 -4.59 -5.37
CA PRO A 122 -17.42 -3.72 -6.26
C PRO A 122 -17.77 -4.45 -7.56
N GLN A 123 -18.66 -5.37 -7.47
CA GLN A 123 -19.25 -6.00 -8.63
C GLN A 123 -20.54 -5.26 -9.00
N GLY A 124 -20.74 -5.07 -10.28
CA GLY A 124 -21.93 -4.37 -10.75
C GLY A 124 -22.15 -4.62 -12.23
N TYR A 125 -23.33 -4.30 -12.67
CA TYR A 125 -23.64 -4.14 -14.08
C TYR A 125 -23.85 -2.65 -14.38
N TYR A 126 -23.48 -2.26 -15.58
CA TYR A 126 -23.54 -0.89 -16.07
C TYR A 126 -24.11 -0.88 -17.48
N ASP A 127 -24.97 0.09 -17.74
CA ASP A 127 -25.51 0.29 -19.08
C ASP A 127 -24.48 1.03 -19.94
N ILE A 128 -24.08 0.41 -21.05
CA ILE A 128 -23.12 0.98 -21.98
C ILE A 128 -23.63 2.22 -22.71
N GLN A 129 -24.96 2.39 -22.79
CA GLN A 129 -25.60 3.54 -23.42
C GLN A 129 -25.76 4.71 -22.46
N ASP A 130 -25.65 4.48 -21.15
CA ASP A 130 -25.71 5.51 -20.11
C ASP A 130 -24.29 6.05 -19.82
N GLU A 131 -24.02 7.26 -20.32
CA GLU A 131 -22.70 7.87 -20.19
C GLU A 131 -22.28 8.07 -18.71
N GLU A 132 -23.22 8.38 -17.83
CA GLU A 132 -22.91 8.56 -16.41
C GLU A 132 -22.57 7.23 -15.72
N GLN A 133 -23.23 6.14 -16.09
CA GLN A 133 -22.87 4.81 -15.60
C GLN A 133 -21.51 4.36 -16.11
N VAL A 134 -21.16 4.64 -17.35
CA VAL A 134 -19.83 4.36 -17.91
C VAL A 134 -18.74 5.15 -17.18
N LYS A 135 -18.94 6.45 -16.96
CA LYS A 135 -18.00 7.28 -16.17
C LYS A 135 -17.84 6.75 -14.76
N TYR A 136 -18.95 6.36 -14.12
CA TYR A 136 -18.95 5.79 -12.79
C TYR A 136 -18.18 4.47 -12.75
N LEU A 137 -18.37 3.57 -13.74
CA LEU A 137 -17.62 2.33 -13.89
C LEU A 137 -16.10 2.60 -13.96
N PHE A 138 -15.66 3.51 -14.83
CA PHE A 138 -14.23 3.81 -14.96
C PHE A 138 -13.62 4.40 -13.68
N THR A 139 -14.36 5.28 -13.02
CA THR A 139 -13.97 5.80 -11.70
C THR A 139 -13.85 4.69 -10.67
N ARG A 140 -14.81 3.77 -10.64
CA ARG A 140 -14.81 2.60 -9.73
C ARG A 140 -13.64 1.67 -9.99
N ILE A 141 -13.35 1.36 -11.25
CA ILE A 141 -12.19 0.52 -11.61
C ILE A 141 -10.92 1.15 -11.02
N LYS A 142 -10.69 2.44 -11.25
CA LYS A 142 -9.51 3.12 -10.75
C LYS A 142 -9.40 3.13 -9.21
N GLN A 143 -10.49 3.45 -8.53
CA GLN A 143 -10.53 3.42 -7.07
C GLN A 143 -10.25 2.02 -6.52
N TYR A 144 -10.74 1.01 -7.22
CA TYR A 144 -10.64 -0.36 -6.76
C TYR A 144 -9.27 -0.98 -6.99
N THR A 145 -8.59 -0.63 -8.06
CA THR A 145 -7.19 -1.02 -8.26
C THR A 145 -6.34 -0.57 -7.08
N GLN A 146 -6.51 0.67 -6.64
CA GLN A 146 -5.80 1.19 -5.47
C GLN A 146 -6.14 0.42 -4.18
N LEU A 147 -7.41 0.07 -3.98
CA LEU A 147 -7.84 -0.73 -2.81
C LEU A 147 -7.31 -2.17 -2.86
N ALA A 148 -7.27 -2.78 -4.05
CA ALA A 148 -6.74 -4.13 -4.24
C ALA A 148 -5.23 -4.17 -3.98
N GLU A 149 -4.47 -3.17 -4.45
CA GLU A 149 -3.05 -3.01 -4.17
C GLU A 149 -2.79 -2.89 -2.65
N ARG A 150 -3.54 -2.03 -1.97
CA ARG A 150 -3.46 -1.88 -0.50
C ARG A 150 -3.79 -3.17 0.22
N HIS A 151 -4.84 -3.87 -0.20
CA HIS A 151 -5.20 -5.17 0.38
C HIS A 151 -4.08 -6.20 0.20
N GLN A 152 -3.50 -6.29 -1.00
CA GLN A 152 -2.40 -7.22 -1.28
C GLN A 152 -1.14 -6.91 -0.45
N VAL A 153 -0.81 -5.64 -0.27
CA VAL A 153 0.27 -5.21 0.63
C VAL A 153 0.00 -5.68 2.06
N ARG A 154 -1.23 -5.48 2.56
CA ARG A 154 -1.62 -5.85 3.94
C ARG A 154 -1.61 -7.35 4.20
N THR A 155 -2.11 -8.15 3.25
CA THR A 155 -2.34 -9.60 3.46
C THR A 155 -1.24 -10.49 2.87
N GLY A 156 -0.42 -9.94 1.98
CA GLY A 156 0.65 -10.63 1.26
C GLY A 156 2.02 -10.45 1.92
N GLN A 157 2.94 -9.89 1.17
CA GLN A 157 4.36 -9.78 1.53
C GLN A 157 4.63 -9.09 2.88
N TYR A 158 3.82 -8.10 3.26
CA TYR A 158 4.01 -7.31 4.47
C TYR A 158 3.03 -7.67 5.60
N LYS A 159 2.37 -8.81 5.52
CA LYS A 159 1.40 -9.25 6.55
C LYS A 159 1.95 -9.14 7.97
N ASN A 160 3.18 -9.59 8.19
CA ASN A 160 3.85 -9.52 9.50
C ASN A 160 4.04 -8.09 10.01
N VAL A 161 4.22 -7.10 9.12
CA VAL A 161 4.31 -5.68 9.48
C VAL A 161 2.94 -5.17 9.91
N TYR A 162 1.87 -5.55 9.22
CA TYR A 162 0.51 -5.16 9.59
C TYR A 162 0.04 -5.83 10.87
N ASP A 163 0.44 -7.08 11.12
CA ASP A 163 0.20 -7.75 12.40
C ASP A 163 0.92 -7.00 13.55
N ALA A 164 2.16 -6.54 13.32
CA ALA A 164 2.88 -5.69 14.26
C ALA A 164 2.20 -4.33 14.46
N LEU A 165 1.75 -3.66 13.38
CA LEU A 165 1.04 -2.38 13.46
C LEU A 165 -0.25 -2.50 14.26
N ASN A 166 -1.06 -3.55 14.04
CA ASN A 166 -2.29 -3.79 14.82
C ASN A 166 -2.01 -3.82 16.33
N TYR A 167 -0.95 -4.53 16.71
CA TYR A 167 -0.54 -4.61 18.10
C TYR A 167 0.00 -3.27 18.63
N LEU A 168 0.86 -2.59 17.87
CA LEU A 168 1.47 -1.33 18.27
C LEU A 168 0.45 -0.19 18.38
N GLU A 169 -0.58 -0.16 17.53
CA GLU A 169 -1.69 0.81 17.63
C GLU A 169 -2.47 0.62 18.93
N TYR A 170 -2.71 -0.63 19.34
CA TYR A 170 -3.28 -0.92 20.66
C TYR A 170 -2.34 -0.41 21.79
N HIS A 171 -1.03 -0.37 21.56
CA HIS A 171 0.00 0.13 22.48
C HIS A 171 0.49 1.56 22.13
N ASN A 172 -0.44 2.47 21.89
CA ASN A 172 -0.21 3.91 21.72
C ASN A 172 0.55 4.36 20.44
N LEU A 173 0.72 3.51 19.43
CA LEU A 173 1.19 3.99 18.13
C LEU A 173 0.05 4.74 17.41
N ASP A 174 0.34 5.90 16.84
CA ASP A 174 -0.66 6.66 16.08
C ASP A 174 -1.01 5.94 14.77
N SER A 175 -2.32 5.81 14.48
CA SER A 175 -2.83 5.13 13.27
C SER A 175 -2.39 5.79 11.95
N LYS A 176 -1.94 7.04 11.97
CA LYS A 176 -1.37 7.71 10.80
C LYS A 176 -0.14 7.00 10.24
N VAL A 177 0.65 6.33 11.11
CA VAL A 177 1.81 5.53 10.69
C VAL A 177 1.41 4.47 9.66
N ARG A 178 0.26 3.81 9.87
CA ARG A 178 -0.27 2.80 8.95
C ARG A 178 -0.50 3.37 7.56
N GLY A 179 -1.20 4.50 7.44
CA GLY A 179 -1.51 5.11 6.15
C GLY A 179 -0.25 5.54 5.40
N LEU A 180 0.66 6.25 6.07
CA LEU A 180 1.92 6.73 5.47
C LEU A 180 2.82 5.56 5.02
N LEU A 181 2.98 4.53 5.85
CA LEU A 181 3.77 3.36 5.49
C LEU A 181 3.13 2.57 4.35
N GLU A 182 1.81 2.43 4.35
CA GLU A 182 1.07 1.74 3.29
C GLU A 182 1.29 2.39 1.92
N ASP A 183 1.22 3.73 1.84
CA ASP A 183 1.47 4.47 0.61
C ASP A 183 2.89 4.21 0.07
N MET A 184 3.89 4.14 0.96
CA MET A 184 5.26 3.79 0.57
C MET A 184 5.37 2.33 0.07
N LEU A 185 4.73 1.38 0.77
CA LEU A 185 4.78 -0.05 0.41
C LEU A 185 4.01 -0.35 -0.88
N VAL A 186 2.89 0.32 -1.13
CA VAL A 186 2.16 0.26 -2.39
C VAL A 186 3.02 0.81 -3.54
N SER A 187 3.67 1.96 -3.33
CA SER A 187 4.60 2.53 -4.30
C SER A 187 5.76 1.58 -4.62
N LEU A 188 6.30 0.91 -3.60
CA LEU A 188 7.38 -0.08 -3.75
C LEU A 188 6.92 -1.31 -4.54
N SER A 189 5.74 -1.83 -4.22
CA SER A 189 5.25 -3.11 -4.77
C SER A 189 4.69 -2.99 -6.18
N PHE A 190 4.05 -1.88 -6.51
CA PHE A 190 3.29 -1.69 -7.75
C PHE A 190 3.80 -0.52 -8.62
N GLY A 191 4.80 0.22 -8.15
CA GLY A 191 5.32 1.38 -8.88
C GLY A 191 4.32 2.53 -9.01
N SER A 192 3.20 2.48 -8.29
CA SER A 192 2.17 3.51 -8.33
C SER A 192 2.73 4.86 -7.86
N SER A 193 2.21 5.94 -8.45
CA SER A 193 2.57 7.32 -8.07
C SER A 193 1.82 7.72 -6.80
N THR A 194 2.20 7.16 -5.64
CA THR A 194 1.73 7.69 -4.37
C THR A 194 2.43 9.02 -4.07
N GLN A 195 1.76 9.90 -3.34
CA GLN A 195 2.31 11.21 -2.95
C GLN A 195 3.29 11.12 -1.76
N SER A 196 3.69 9.89 -1.37
CA SER A 196 4.65 9.70 -0.27
C SER A 196 6.00 10.31 -0.64
N ASP A 197 6.57 11.04 0.27
CA ASP A 197 7.87 11.68 0.14
C ASP A 197 8.84 11.27 1.28
N ILE A 198 10.05 11.76 1.21
CA ILE A 198 11.08 11.48 2.23
C ILE A 198 10.69 12.09 3.58
N GLY A 199 9.92 13.19 3.60
CA GLY A 199 9.41 13.82 4.79
C GLY A 199 8.50 12.90 5.62
N ASP A 200 7.72 12.04 4.96
CA ASP A 200 6.85 11.07 5.63
C ASP A 200 7.64 10.08 6.50
N ILE A 201 8.87 9.73 6.11
CA ILE A 201 9.77 8.86 6.88
C ILE A 201 10.05 9.48 8.26
N ARG A 202 10.32 10.77 8.30
CA ARG A 202 10.55 11.49 9.55
C ARG A 202 9.30 11.50 10.42
N VAL A 203 8.15 11.76 9.82
CA VAL A 203 6.85 11.77 10.52
C VAL A 203 6.56 10.40 11.14
N ILE A 204 6.79 9.31 10.40
CA ILE A 204 6.64 7.94 10.91
C ILE A 204 7.58 7.71 12.11
N LEU A 205 8.85 8.07 12.01
CA LEU A 205 9.81 7.90 13.10
C LEU A 205 9.43 8.72 14.34
N GLU A 206 8.92 9.95 14.16
CA GLU A 206 8.43 10.78 15.26
C GLU A 206 7.26 10.09 16.00
N TYR A 207 6.29 9.53 15.29
CA TYR A 207 5.19 8.77 15.89
C TYR A 207 5.66 7.51 16.61
N ILE A 208 6.61 6.77 16.03
CA ILE A 208 7.21 5.58 16.66
C ILE A 208 7.89 5.98 17.97
N PHE A 209 8.71 7.01 17.97
CA PHE A 209 9.39 7.48 19.19
C PHE A 209 8.43 8.03 20.24
N HIS A 210 7.37 8.72 19.85
CA HIS A 210 6.31 9.13 20.77
C HIS A 210 5.63 7.92 21.42
N SER A 211 5.35 6.87 20.66
CA SER A 211 4.82 5.62 21.21
C SER A 211 5.82 4.96 22.16
N MET A 212 7.11 4.95 21.82
CA MET A 212 8.17 4.42 22.69
C MET A 212 8.30 5.16 24.02
N VAL A 213 8.16 6.49 24.02
CA VAL A 213 8.10 7.29 25.24
C VAL A 213 6.88 6.90 26.10
N LYS A 214 5.70 6.83 25.48
CA LYS A 214 4.46 6.45 26.19
C LYS A 214 4.51 5.06 26.81
N ASN A 215 5.23 4.13 26.18
CA ASN A 215 5.40 2.74 26.66
C ASN A 215 6.66 2.56 27.56
N GLY A 216 7.34 3.65 27.93
CA GLY A 216 8.51 3.58 28.83
C GLY A 216 9.77 2.99 28.19
N VAL A 217 9.82 2.83 26.89
CA VAL A 217 11.03 2.41 26.16
C VAL A 217 12.05 3.54 26.09
N LEU A 218 11.57 4.78 26.07
CA LEU A 218 12.38 6.01 26.06
C LEU A 218 12.01 6.90 27.25
N PRO A 219 12.96 7.74 27.75
CA PRO A 219 12.69 8.70 28.78
C PRO A 219 11.59 9.72 28.41
N ASN A 220 10.78 10.13 29.39
CA ASN A 220 9.67 11.06 29.17
C ASN A 220 10.09 12.51 28.85
N ASN A 221 11.32 12.89 29.20
CA ASN A 221 11.79 14.29 29.11
C ASN A 221 12.61 14.57 27.84
N LEU A 222 12.45 13.77 26.81
CA LEU A 222 13.18 13.96 25.54
C LEU A 222 12.49 14.97 24.62
N THR A 223 12.34 16.21 25.10
CA THR A 223 11.79 17.31 24.29
C THR A 223 12.88 18.30 23.88
N ASN A 224 12.70 18.96 22.75
CA ASN A 224 13.52 20.08 22.34
C ASN A 224 13.04 21.39 23.04
N VAL A 225 13.72 22.49 22.79
CA VAL A 225 13.38 23.83 23.37
C VAL A 225 11.98 24.33 23.01
N MET A 226 11.34 23.76 21.98
CA MET A 226 9.98 24.09 21.58
C MET A 226 8.93 23.11 22.16
N GLY A 227 9.33 22.21 23.05
CA GLY A 227 8.44 21.18 23.63
C GLY A 227 8.13 20.02 22.71
N LYS A 228 8.70 19.96 21.49
CA LYS A 228 8.57 18.84 20.57
C LYS A 228 9.56 17.73 20.91
N LEU A 229 9.23 16.49 20.56
CA LEU A 229 10.14 15.36 20.77
C LEU A 229 11.48 15.58 20.05
N ASN A 230 12.58 15.35 20.76
CA ASN A 230 13.92 15.40 20.19
C ASN A 230 14.28 14.03 19.58
N VAL A 231 13.92 13.83 18.30
CA VAL A 231 14.12 12.56 17.58
C VAL A 231 15.60 12.14 17.53
N ASN A 232 16.52 13.10 17.47
CA ASN A 232 17.96 12.80 17.48
C ASN A 232 18.41 12.25 18.85
N ALA A 233 17.92 12.84 19.94
CA ALA A 233 18.18 12.31 21.29
C ALA A 233 17.60 10.90 21.45
N CYS A 234 16.36 10.69 20.99
CA CYS A 234 15.72 9.36 20.97
C CYS A 234 16.59 8.32 20.25
N SER A 235 17.02 8.61 19.02
CA SER A 235 17.87 7.72 18.22
C SER A 235 19.20 7.41 18.91
N ARG A 236 19.85 8.41 19.52
CA ARG A 236 21.12 8.24 20.23
C ARG A 236 20.97 7.33 21.46
N ILE A 237 19.92 7.55 22.26
CA ILE A 237 19.63 6.74 23.45
C ILE A 237 19.36 5.28 23.04
N LEU A 238 18.52 5.04 22.03
CA LEU A 238 18.26 3.69 21.50
C LEU A 238 19.54 3.00 21.01
N SER A 239 20.50 3.78 20.51
CA SER A 239 21.83 3.31 20.08
C SER A 239 22.81 3.04 21.22
N GLY A 240 22.40 3.21 22.48
CA GLY A 240 23.28 3.07 23.64
C GLY A 240 24.29 4.21 23.82
N LYS A 241 24.10 5.34 23.14
CA LYS A 241 25.03 6.49 23.22
C LYS A 241 24.62 7.45 24.32
N GLU A 242 25.60 7.88 25.11
CA GLU A 242 25.40 8.99 26.05
C GLU A 242 24.80 10.21 25.33
N THR A 243 23.80 10.82 25.93
CA THR A 243 23.05 11.90 25.31
C THR A 243 22.59 12.90 26.34
N THR A 244 22.94 14.15 26.15
CA THR A 244 22.44 15.24 26.98
C THR A 244 21.28 15.95 26.29
N ASN A 245 20.17 16.14 27.02
CA ASN A 245 18.98 16.85 26.55
C ASN A 245 18.40 17.69 27.69
N ASN A 246 18.23 18.98 27.48
CA ASN A 246 17.70 19.93 28.46
C ASN A 246 18.39 19.85 29.84
N GLY A 247 19.72 19.74 29.89
CA GLY A 247 20.49 19.68 31.16
C GLY A 247 20.41 18.31 31.86
N ILE A 248 19.84 17.29 31.25
CA ILE A 248 19.82 15.91 31.74
C ILE A 248 20.69 15.06 30.83
N THR A 249 21.68 14.37 31.39
CA THR A 249 22.50 13.41 30.68
C THR A 249 21.96 11.99 30.92
N TYR A 250 21.68 11.31 29.84
CA TYR A 250 21.23 9.91 29.80
C TYR A 250 22.40 9.01 29.47
N ASN A 251 22.73 8.09 30.37
CA ASN A 251 23.75 7.06 30.18
C ASN A 251 23.08 5.69 30.01
N CYS A 252 23.29 5.06 28.88
CA CYS A 252 22.67 3.78 28.59
C CYS A 252 23.47 2.63 29.22
N ARG A 253 22.77 1.73 29.91
CA ARG A 253 23.38 0.55 30.54
C ARG A 253 23.60 -0.59 29.56
N ILE A 254 22.72 -0.70 28.58
CA ILE A 254 22.73 -1.74 27.54
C ILE A 254 22.26 -1.14 26.22
N ASN A 255 22.66 -1.76 25.12
CA ASN A 255 22.16 -1.44 23.79
C ASN A 255 20.93 -2.30 23.53
N ILE A 256 19.74 -1.72 23.49
CA ILE A 256 18.51 -2.44 23.18
C ILE A 256 18.27 -2.59 21.67
N MET A 257 19.01 -1.85 20.87
CA MET A 257 18.93 -1.86 19.41
C MET A 257 20.27 -2.25 18.78
N SER A 258 20.22 -3.04 17.69
CA SER A 258 21.44 -3.40 16.97
C SER A 258 22.09 -2.18 16.31
N GLN A 259 23.41 -2.21 16.12
CA GLN A 259 24.15 -1.14 15.45
C GLN A 259 23.65 -0.91 14.00
N VAL A 260 23.26 -1.98 13.31
CA VAL A 260 22.71 -1.88 11.94
C VAL A 260 21.42 -1.07 11.94
N MET A 261 20.47 -1.42 12.80
CA MET A 261 19.18 -0.71 12.89
C MET A 261 19.37 0.72 13.34
N SER A 262 20.25 0.97 14.31
CA SER A 262 20.64 2.31 14.76
C SER A 262 21.22 3.14 13.61
N GLY A 263 22.10 2.56 12.78
CA GLY A 263 22.63 3.18 11.58
C GLY A 263 21.55 3.54 10.56
N ASN A 264 20.59 2.63 10.35
CA ASN A 264 19.45 2.85 9.47
C ASN A 264 18.58 4.02 9.94
N ILE A 265 18.22 4.07 11.22
CA ILE A 265 17.46 5.19 11.80
C ILE A 265 18.21 6.49 11.67
N TYR A 266 19.53 6.50 11.95
CA TYR A 266 20.36 7.69 11.79
C TYR A 266 20.37 8.19 10.34
N SER A 267 20.51 7.28 9.36
CA SER A 267 20.48 7.61 7.94
C SER A 267 19.12 8.21 7.53
N MET A 268 18.01 7.59 7.94
CA MET A 268 16.66 8.08 7.68
C MET A 268 16.43 9.49 8.26
N LEU A 269 16.87 9.74 9.51
CA LEU A 269 16.74 11.05 10.15
C LEU A 269 17.62 12.11 9.49
N SER A 270 18.83 11.76 9.05
CA SER A 270 19.75 12.69 8.38
C SER A 270 19.19 13.16 7.05
N VAL A 271 18.71 12.20 6.22
CA VAL A 271 18.16 12.50 4.89
C VAL A 271 16.85 13.27 4.99
N SER A 272 15.94 12.87 5.89
CA SER A 272 14.66 13.57 6.07
C SER A 272 14.80 14.95 6.71
N LYS A 273 15.90 15.21 7.46
CA LYS A 273 16.23 16.53 7.94
C LYS A 273 16.65 17.47 6.82
N ALA A 274 17.45 16.98 5.86
CA ALA A 274 17.91 17.76 4.72
C ALA A 274 16.73 18.29 3.89
N GLU A 275 15.66 17.51 3.74
CA GLU A 275 14.43 17.93 3.03
C GLU A 275 13.67 19.04 3.80
N HIS A 276 13.52 18.92 5.12
CA HIS A 276 12.82 19.94 5.94
C HIS A 276 13.61 21.23 6.14
N HIS A 277 14.92 21.20 6.01
CA HIS A 277 15.82 22.34 6.21
C HIS A 277 16.46 22.81 4.89
N ALA A 278 15.81 22.61 3.75
CA ALA A 278 16.26 23.13 2.45
C ALA A 278 16.57 24.65 2.41
N ASN A 279 16.38 25.34 3.54
CA ASN A 279 16.76 26.74 3.76
C ASN A 279 18.20 26.91 4.33
N THR A 280 18.91 25.83 4.68
CA THR A 280 20.34 25.88 5.00
C THR A 280 21.09 25.21 3.83
N GLU A 281 21.83 26.01 3.10
CA GLU A 281 22.32 25.73 1.72
C GLU A 281 23.13 24.43 1.54
N GLU A 282 23.77 23.88 2.57
CA GLU A 282 24.68 22.73 2.41
C GLU A 282 23.99 21.35 2.46
N ASP A 283 23.12 21.09 3.45
CA ASP A 283 22.51 19.74 3.64
C ASP A 283 21.42 19.41 2.57
N GLY A 284 20.67 20.44 2.12
CA GLY A 284 19.63 20.29 1.08
C GLY A 284 20.22 20.02 -0.30
N GLN A 285 21.37 20.62 -0.62
CA GLN A 285 22.05 20.45 -1.91
C GLN A 285 22.56 19.02 -2.11
N GLU A 286 23.12 18.36 -1.10
CA GLU A 286 23.61 16.99 -1.20
C GLU A 286 22.49 15.99 -1.51
N LEU A 287 21.33 16.11 -0.85
CA LEU A 287 20.18 15.25 -1.14
C LEU A 287 19.63 15.50 -2.54
N GLU A 288 19.51 16.76 -2.95
CA GLU A 288 19.03 17.13 -4.30
C GLU A 288 20.00 16.64 -5.37
N ILE A 289 21.30 16.77 -5.18
CA ILE A 289 22.34 16.23 -6.07
C ILE A 289 22.20 14.71 -6.18
N TYR A 290 22.02 13.99 -5.06
CA TYR A 290 21.83 12.55 -5.06
C TYR A 290 20.57 12.16 -5.85
N LEU A 291 19.41 12.74 -5.53
CA LEU A 291 18.14 12.43 -6.17
C LEU A 291 18.17 12.73 -7.68
N ASN A 292 18.80 13.85 -8.08
CA ASN A 292 18.96 14.23 -9.48
C ASN A 292 19.93 13.31 -10.24
N SER A 293 20.97 12.81 -9.56
CA SER A 293 21.97 11.93 -10.18
C SER A 293 21.41 10.53 -10.43
N VAL A 294 20.62 10.00 -9.50
CA VAL A 294 20.11 8.61 -9.57
C VAL A 294 18.74 8.53 -10.24
N ARG A 295 17.91 9.57 -10.11
CA ARG A 295 16.54 9.68 -10.69
C ARG A 295 15.65 8.47 -10.44
N THR A 296 15.79 7.83 -9.27
CA THR A 296 15.00 6.65 -8.88
C THR A 296 14.38 6.85 -7.50
N LYS A 297 13.35 6.06 -7.20
CA LYS A 297 12.74 6.00 -5.86
C LYS A 297 13.46 5.04 -4.90
N ASN A 298 14.60 4.48 -5.29
CA ASN A 298 15.28 3.40 -4.55
C ASN A 298 15.60 3.77 -3.11
N LEU A 299 15.99 5.03 -2.85
CA LEU A 299 16.27 5.49 -1.48
C LEU A 299 15.02 5.43 -0.59
N MET A 300 13.89 5.96 -1.07
CA MET A 300 12.62 5.93 -0.34
C MET A 300 12.13 4.48 -0.13
N HIS A 301 12.24 3.64 -1.16
CA HIS A 301 11.88 2.22 -1.07
C HIS A 301 12.75 1.47 -0.05
N SER A 302 14.05 1.75 -0.02
CA SER A 302 14.97 1.20 0.99
C SER A 302 14.55 1.61 2.40
N TYR A 303 14.20 2.87 2.60
CA TYR A 303 13.75 3.36 3.91
C TYR A 303 12.38 2.80 4.31
N ALA A 304 11.46 2.59 3.38
CA ALA A 304 10.19 1.93 3.67
C ALA A 304 10.41 0.51 4.24
N ILE A 305 11.33 -0.26 3.64
CA ILE A 305 11.69 -1.60 4.15
C ILE A 305 12.37 -1.51 5.53
N GLN A 306 13.27 -0.55 5.72
CA GLN A 306 13.93 -0.35 7.02
C GLN A 306 12.95 0.08 8.12
N LEU A 307 11.91 0.87 7.80
CA LEU A 307 10.83 1.20 8.72
C LEU A 307 10.01 -0.05 9.12
N CYS A 308 9.80 -0.97 8.19
CA CYS A 308 9.17 -2.26 8.51
C CYS A 308 9.98 -3.02 9.56
N ASP A 309 11.31 -3.07 9.41
CA ASP A 309 12.20 -3.72 10.39
C ASP A 309 12.14 -3.04 11.77
N VAL A 310 12.10 -1.70 11.82
CA VAL A 310 11.96 -0.94 13.07
C VAL A 310 10.64 -1.26 13.76
N LEU A 311 9.52 -1.33 13.03
CA LEU A 311 8.21 -1.66 13.58
C LEU A 311 8.15 -3.10 14.11
N ILE A 312 8.68 -4.06 13.37
CA ILE A 312 8.75 -5.46 13.81
C ILE A 312 9.64 -5.61 15.05
N TRP A 313 10.79 -4.92 15.09
CA TRP A 313 11.65 -4.89 16.25
C TRP A 313 10.94 -4.30 17.47
N TYR A 314 10.27 -3.16 17.31
CA TYR A 314 9.54 -2.51 18.41
C TYR A 314 8.38 -3.39 18.93
N TYR A 315 7.63 -4.01 18.02
CA TYR A 315 6.62 -5.00 18.38
C TYR A 315 7.20 -6.14 19.23
N ARG A 316 8.33 -6.72 18.81
CA ARG A 316 8.98 -7.82 19.54
C ARG A 316 9.46 -7.37 20.92
N LEU A 317 10.03 -6.18 21.01
CA LEU A 317 10.47 -5.60 22.27
C LEU A 317 9.30 -5.48 23.27
N LEU A 318 8.15 -4.95 22.87
CA LEU A 318 6.99 -4.87 23.75
C LEU A 318 6.44 -6.25 24.13
N LYS A 319 6.43 -7.19 23.19
CA LYS A 319 6.04 -8.58 23.49
C LYS A 319 6.97 -9.28 24.50
N GLU A 320 8.26 -9.04 24.42
CA GLU A 320 9.23 -9.55 25.40
C GLU A 320 8.94 -8.97 26.78
N VAL A 321 8.63 -7.69 26.87
CA VAL A 321 8.28 -7.03 28.13
C VAL A 321 6.97 -7.57 28.74
N GLU A 322 5.95 -7.81 27.94
CA GLU A 322 4.69 -8.45 28.42
C GLU A 322 4.95 -9.83 29.03
N ASN A 323 5.91 -10.58 28.51
CA ASN A 323 6.28 -11.90 29.00
C ASN A 323 7.22 -11.87 30.23
N MET A 324 7.68 -10.70 30.67
CA MET A 324 8.48 -10.57 31.89
C MET A 324 7.61 -10.77 33.14
N PRO A 325 8.16 -11.27 34.24
CA PRO A 325 7.40 -11.57 35.47
C PRO A 325 6.57 -10.40 36.01
N ASN A 326 7.01 -9.16 35.78
CA ASN A 326 6.34 -7.95 36.25
C ASN A 326 5.59 -7.20 35.13
N GLY A 327 5.72 -7.61 33.85
CA GLY A 327 5.12 -6.91 32.71
C GLY A 327 5.53 -5.45 32.55
N VAL A 328 6.64 -5.04 33.18
CA VAL A 328 7.10 -3.64 33.22
C VAL A 328 8.39 -3.50 32.42
N MET A 329 8.46 -2.47 31.57
CA MET A 329 9.66 -2.14 30.80
C MET A 329 10.83 -1.86 31.77
N PRO A 330 11.94 -2.60 31.69
CA PRO A 330 13.12 -2.32 32.49
C PRO A 330 13.71 -0.97 32.11
N VAL A 331 14.09 -0.17 33.11
CA VAL A 331 14.83 1.08 32.88
C VAL A 331 16.27 0.73 32.52
N TRP A 332 16.63 0.96 31.27
CA TRP A 332 17.95 0.61 30.71
C TRP A 332 18.89 1.79 30.55
N TRP A 333 18.51 2.96 31.08
CA TRP A 333 19.32 4.17 31.17
C TRP A 333 19.40 4.68 32.64
N THR A 334 20.36 5.56 32.88
CA THR A 334 20.44 6.35 34.10
C THR A 334 20.42 7.83 33.74
N GLU A 335 19.84 8.66 34.60
CA GLU A 335 19.74 10.10 34.43
C GLU A 335 20.70 10.80 35.42
N THR A 336 21.43 11.79 34.93
CA THR A 336 22.29 12.65 35.75
C THR A 336 21.99 14.11 35.35
N GLN A 337 21.68 14.93 36.34
CA GLN A 337 21.56 16.39 36.11
C GLN A 337 22.95 16.97 35.93
N VAL A 338 23.12 17.84 34.92
CA VAL A 338 24.36 18.55 34.60
C VAL A 338 24.30 19.94 35.14
#